data_5cae7cb0efcae1e7fec99cf9754a00bb
#
_entry.id   5cae7cb0efcae1e7fec99cf9754a00bb
#
_cell.length_a   1.000
_cell.length_b   1.000
_cell.length_c   1.000
_cell.angle_alpha   90.00
_cell.angle_beta   90.00
_cell.angle_gamma   90.00
#
_symmetry.space_group_name_H-M   'P 1'
#
loop_
_entity.id
_entity.type
_entity.pdbx_description
1 polymer ?
#
loop_
_entity_poly.entity_id
_entity_poly.type
_entity_poly.pdbx_seq_one_letter_code
_entity_poly.pdbx_strand_id
1 'polypeptide(L)'
;MKELLSIHSAPAQHWVGDGFPVHSVFGYTGAEVAQRSPFLLLDYVAPCEFAVNLGQRRGVGAHPHRGFETVTIVFDGEVEHRDSTGAGGVIGPGDVQWMTAGGGIVHEEFHSTAYSRQGGLFEMVQLWVNLPAQAKMTPAGYQGIAAERIPNVRLTGGTGKVRLIAGEFAGFSGPARTHTPMNVWDVRVDSEQSVRLDQPAGWTTLIVVLSGTLTVNDSATLSAKEMATLSTRGAGVRIEASRASRWLLLAGEPIAEQIGRASCRERVYSGV
;
A
#
# COMPACT_ATOMS: atom_id res chain seq x y z
N MET A 1 -19.37 -11.48 -10.05
CA MET A 1 -17.98 -11.36 -9.60
C MET A 1 -17.20 -10.46 -10.57
N LYS A 2 -16.14 -9.79 -10.11
CA LYS A 2 -15.19 -9.10 -10.98
C LYS A 2 -14.34 -10.13 -11.72
N GLU A 3 -14.10 -9.93 -13.02
CA GLU A 3 -13.28 -10.84 -13.83
C GLU A 3 -11.78 -10.62 -13.55
N LEU A 4 -10.98 -11.67 -13.57
CA LEU A 4 -9.52 -11.57 -13.52
C LEU A 4 -9.00 -11.08 -14.88
N LEU A 5 -8.25 -9.99 -14.89
CA LEU A 5 -7.67 -9.41 -16.11
C LEU A 5 -6.22 -9.82 -16.31
N SER A 6 -5.41 -9.76 -15.26
CA SER A 6 -3.99 -10.10 -15.32
C SER A 6 -3.45 -10.51 -13.96
N ILE A 7 -2.34 -11.23 -13.97
CA ILE A 7 -1.50 -11.55 -12.82
C ILE A 7 -0.11 -11.02 -13.10
N HIS A 8 0.47 -10.35 -12.11
CA HIS A 8 1.83 -9.87 -12.14
C HIS A 8 2.62 -10.46 -11.00
N SER A 9 3.81 -10.96 -11.30
CA SER A 9 4.80 -11.32 -10.29
C SER A 9 5.78 -10.16 -10.11
N ALA A 10 6.07 -9.80 -8.88
CA ALA A 10 7.04 -8.75 -8.60
C ALA A 10 8.43 -9.14 -9.12
N PRO A 11 9.18 -8.20 -9.70
CA PRO A 11 10.55 -8.43 -10.12
C PRO A 11 11.48 -8.73 -8.93
N ALA A 12 12.74 -9.03 -9.25
CA ALA A 12 13.77 -9.17 -8.24
C ALA A 12 13.86 -7.94 -7.33
N GLN A 13 14.22 -8.19 -6.07
CA GLN A 13 14.43 -7.14 -5.08
C GLN A 13 15.47 -6.12 -5.55
N HIS A 14 15.21 -4.85 -5.26
CA HIS A 14 16.18 -3.75 -5.40
C HIS A 14 16.11 -2.84 -4.18
N TRP A 15 17.11 -1.96 -4.03
CA TRP A 15 17.17 -1.05 -2.90
C TRP A 15 16.57 0.32 -3.24
N VAL A 16 15.77 0.85 -2.32
CA VAL A 16 15.37 2.25 -2.28
C VAL A 16 16.10 2.89 -1.09
N GLY A 17 17.04 3.79 -1.40
CA GLY A 17 18.04 4.19 -0.41
C GLY A 17 18.89 2.99 0.05
N ASP A 18 19.32 3.03 1.30
CA ASP A 18 20.03 1.93 1.97
C ASP A 18 19.19 1.25 3.07
N GLY A 19 17.91 1.65 3.20
CA GLY A 19 17.00 1.15 4.23
C GLY A 19 15.91 0.21 3.74
N PHE A 20 15.55 0.22 2.44
CA PHE A 20 14.35 -0.46 1.98
C PHE A 20 14.62 -1.40 0.78
N PRO A 21 14.81 -2.72 1.05
CA PRO A 21 14.97 -3.72 0.01
C PRO A 21 13.58 -4.13 -0.52
N VAL A 22 13.13 -3.50 -1.59
CA VAL A 22 11.75 -3.62 -2.10
C VAL A 22 11.61 -4.56 -3.30
N HIS A 23 10.44 -5.17 -3.40
CA HIS A 23 9.90 -5.75 -4.62
C HIS A 23 8.83 -4.78 -5.15
N SER A 24 9.04 -4.17 -6.31
CA SER A 24 8.03 -3.31 -6.95
C SER A 24 6.94 -4.16 -7.58
N VAL A 25 5.85 -4.36 -6.87
CA VAL A 25 4.71 -5.17 -7.34
C VAL A 25 4.06 -4.51 -8.56
N PHE A 26 3.93 -3.19 -8.53
CA PHE A 26 3.56 -2.39 -9.70
C PHE A 26 4.12 -0.96 -9.58
N GLY A 27 4.27 -0.30 -10.72
CA GLY A 27 4.78 1.07 -10.80
C GLY A 27 3.89 1.95 -11.68
N TYR A 28 4.27 3.20 -11.75
CA TYR A 28 3.54 4.27 -12.43
C TYR A 28 3.86 4.41 -13.93
N THR A 29 4.59 3.48 -14.49
CA THR A 29 4.93 3.43 -15.92
C THR A 29 4.28 2.24 -16.59
N GLY A 30 4.13 2.31 -17.91
CA GLY A 30 3.57 1.22 -18.73
C GLY A 30 2.07 1.39 -19.06
N ALA A 31 1.58 0.53 -19.94
CA ALA A 31 0.23 0.60 -20.50
C ALA A 31 -0.88 0.30 -19.46
N GLU A 32 -0.55 -0.41 -18.39
CA GLU A 32 -1.54 -0.88 -17.40
C GLU A 32 -1.80 0.10 -16.25
N VAL A 33 -1.10 1.25 -16.24
CA VAL A 33 -1.28 2.27 -15.17
C VAL A 33 -2.73 2.73 -15.07
N ALA A 34 -3.39 2.91 -16.20
CA ALA A 34 -4.81 3.30 -16.22
C ALA A 34 -5.73 2.26 -15.58
N GLN A 35 -5.40 0.96 -15.70
CA GLN A 35 -6.18 -0.13 -15.12
C GLN A 35 -6.03 -0.22 -13.59
N ARG A 36 -5.00 0.40 -13.04
CA ARG A 36 -4.72 0.43 -11.60
C ARG A 36 -5.12 1.74 -10.92
N SER A 37 -5.58 2.75 -11.69
CA SER A 37 -6.05 4.02 -11.11
C SER A 37 -7.09 3.77 -10.01
N PRO A 38 -6.98 4.42 -8.82
CA PRO A 38 -6.08 5.54 -8.48
C PRO A 38 -4.69 5.13 -7.98
N PHE A 39 -4.35 3.84 -7.93
CA PHE A 39 -3.08 3.37 -7.38
C PHE A 39 -1.94 3.50 -8.40
N LEU A 40 -0.82 4.10 -7.99
CA LEU A 40 0.30 4.44 -8.87
C LEU A 40 1.49 3.49 -8.73
N LEU A 41 1.79 3.08 -7.50
CA LEU A 41 2.95 2.26 -7.18
C LEU A 41 2.67 1.45 -5.92
N LEU A 42 3.17 0.24 -5.87
CA LEU A 42 3.30 -0.53 -4.64
C LEU A 42 4.66 -1.22 -4.59
N ASP A 43 5.45 -0.81 -3.59
CA ASP A 43 6.69 -1.43 -3.22
C ASP A 43 6.50 -2.24 -1.93
N TYR A 44 6.95 -3.48 -1.92
CA TYR A 44 6.85 -4.37 -0.78
C TYR A 44 8.23 -4.78 -0.29
N VAL A 45 8.57 -4.38 0.93
CA VAL A 45 9.68 -4.96 1.68
C VAL A 45 9.18 -6.24 2.32
N ALA A 46 9.52 -7.38 1.71
CA ALA A 46 9.21 -8.68 2.26
C ALA A 46 9.99 -8.90 3.58
N PRO A 47 9.51 -9.76 4.50
CA PRO A 47 10.18 -9.98 5.78
C PRO A 47 11.67 -10.21 5.62
N CYS A 48 12.47 -9.34 6.24
CA CYS A 48 13.93 -9.41 6.22
C CYS A 48 14.52 -8.94 7.55
N GLU A 49 15.72 -9.42 7.87
CA GLU A 49 16.41 -9.08 9.12
C GLU A 49 17.42 -7.96 8.89
N PHE A 50 17.39 -6.96 9.75
CA PHE A 50 18.42 -5.94 9.83
C PHE A 50 19.27 -6.11 11.09
N ALA A 51 20.58 -6.09 10.91
CA ALA A 51 21.50 -6.06 12.04
C ALA A 51 21.45 -4.70 12.76
N VAL A 52 21.77 -4.70 14.04
CA VAL A 52 21.99 -3.49 14.84
C VAL A 52 22.87 -2.50 14.07
N ASN A 53 22.46 -1.25 14.07
CA ASN A 53 23.17 -0.16 13.41
C ASN A 53 23.25 1.06 14.34
N LEU A 54 24.43 1.31 14.87
CA LEU A 54 24.71 2.47 15.74
C LEU A 54 25.39 3.62 14.97
N GLY A 55 25.62 3.41 13.70
CA GLY A 55 26.28 4.37 12.80
C GLY A 55 25.31 5.28 12.07
N GLN A 56 25.51 5.39 10.75
CA GLN A 56 24.67 6.22 9.88
C GLN A 56 23.26 5.66 9.78
N ARG A 57 22.25 6.54 9.80
CA ARG A 57 20.83 6.18 9.63
C ARG A 57 20.60 5.52 8.28
N ARG A 58 19.87 4.39 8.26
CA ARG A 58 19.43 3.72 7.03
C ARG A 58 18.07 4.24 6.59
N GLY A 59 17.91 4.51 5.31
CA GLY A 59 16.65 4.99 4.76
C GLY A 59 16.81 5.76 3.46
N VAL A 60 15.92 6.70 3.24
CA VAL A 60 15.93 7.62 2.10
C VAL A 60 16.00 9.05 2.61
N GLY A 61 17.05 9.77 2.21
CA GLY A 61 17.24 11.18 2.53
C GLY A 61 16.18 12.08 1.90
N ALA A 62 16.28 13.38 2.18
CA ALA A 62 15.31 14.36 1.74
C ALA A 62 15.06 14.33 0.22
N HIS A 63 13.82 14.10 -0.16
CA HIS A 63 13.37 14.05 -1.55
C HIS A 63 11.95 14.61 -1.70
N PRO A 64 11.58 15.18 -2.87
CA PRO A 64 10.31 15.84 -3.06
C PRO A 64 9.26 14.92 -3.68
N HIS A 65 7.98 15.18 -3.32
CA HIS A 65 6.80 14.62 -3.97
C HIS A 65 5.79 15.72 -4.30
N ARG A 66 4.95 15.48 -5.32
CA ARG A 66 3.88 16.41 -5.71
C ARG A 66 2.78 15.69 -6.47
N GLY A 67 1.51 16.06 -6.18
CA GLY A 67 0.33 15.66 -6.93
C GLY A 67 -0.17 14.25 -6.66
N PHE A 68 0.29 13.60 -5.59
CA PHE A 68 -0.15 12.27 -5.17
C PHE A 68 0.02 12.10 -3.65
N GLU A 69 -0.31 10.95 -3.13
CA GLU A 69 -0.19 10.57 -1.73
C GLU A 69 0.73 9.36 -1.58
N THR A 70 1.49 9.31 -0.50
CA THR A 70 2.27 8.12 -0.11
C THR A 70 1.67 7.50 1.14
N VAL A 71 1.53 6.19 1.14
CA VAL A 71 0.98 5.42 2.26
C VAL A 71 1.99 4.36 2.67
N THR A 72 2.50 4.46 3.90
CA THR A 72 3.42 3.48 4.46
C THR A 72 2.67 2.62 5.47
N ILE A 73 2.65 1.31 5.25
CA ILE A 73 2.02 0.32 6.13
C ILE A 73 3.14 -0.52 6.74
N VAL A 74 3.40 -0.39 8.03
CA VAL A 74 4.44 -1.15 8.73
C VAL A 74 3.83 -2.42 9.32
N PHE A 75 4.47 -3.56 9.09
CA PHE A 75 4.10 -4.85 9.68
C PHE A 75 5.09 -5.29 10.74
N ASP A 76 6.38 -5.03 10.53
CA ASP A 76 7.46 -5.27 11.47
C ASP A 76 8.54 -4.19 11.30
N GLY A 77 9.26 -3.87 12.40
CA GLY A 77 10.24 -2.79 12.44
C GLY A 77 9.59 -1.43 12.65
N GLU A 78 10.35 -0.37 12.44
CA GLU A 78 9.88 1.01 12.61
C GLU A 78 10.44 1.95 11.55
N VAL A 79 9.60 2.86 11.06
CA VAL A 79 9.96 3.94 10.12
C VAL A 79 9.76 5.29 10.80
N GLU A 80 10.78 6.15 10.75
CA GLU A 80 10.74 7.55 11.18
C GLU A 80 10.63 8.46 9.96
N HIS A 81 9.59 9.27 9.92
CA HIS A 81 9.32 10.25 8.88
C HIS A 81 9.48 11.67 9.40
N ARG A 82 10.01 12.55 8.55
CA ARG A 82 10.02 14.01 8.74
C ARG A 82 9.77 14.70 7.41
N ASP A 83 9.07 15.82 7.44
CA ASP A 83 8.76 16.57 6.24
C ASP A 83 8.87 18.09 6.36
N SER A 84 8.79 18.78 5.23
CA SER A 84 8.95 20.23 5.11
C SER A 84 7.78 21.04 5.69
N THR A 85 6.69 20.40 6.11
CA THR A 85 5.59 21.07 6.83
C THR A 85 5.86 21.15 8.34
N GLY A 86 6.91 20.46 8.81
CA GLY A 86 7.21 20.28 10.22
C GLY A 86 6.48 19.10 10.85
N ALA A 87 5.70 18.34 10.06
CA ALA A 87 5.09 17.10 10.52
C ALA A 87 6.10 15.94 10.48
N GLY A 88 5.78 14.90 11.21
CA GLY A 88 6.59 13.70 11.29
C GLY A 88 6.19 12.80 12.43
N GLY A 89 6.92 11.70 12.58
CA GLY A 89 6.70 10.72 13.63
C GLY A 89 7.38 9.40 13.35
N VAL A 90 7.24 8.49 14.29
CA VAL A 90 7.64 7.09 14.15
C VAL A 90 6.39 6.25 14.04
N ILE A 91 6.36 5.38 13.05
CA ILE A 91 5.33 4.35 12.88
C ILE A 91 5.96 2.98 13.05
N GLY A 92 5.29 2.12 13.82
CA GLY A 92 5.72 0.76 14.15
C GLY A 92 4.74 -0.30 13.67
N PRO A 93 4.87 -1.54 14.16
CA PRO A 93 4.06 -2.66 13.71
C PRO A 93 2.55 -2.42 13.83
N GLY A 94 1.87 -2.43 12.71
CA GLY A 94 0.44 -2.19 12.61
C GLY A 94 0.05 -0.73 12.36
N ASP A 95 0.95 0.23 12.53
CA ASP A 95 0.68 1.63 12.23
C ASP A 95 0.69 1.89 10.72
N VAL A 96 0.06 2.99 10.34
CA VAL A 96 0.03 3.49 8.97
C VAL A 96 0.33 4.99 8.96
N GLN A 97 1.18 5.39 8.04
CA GLN A 97 1.38 6.77 7.66
C GLN A 97 0.67 7.04 6.34
N TRP A 98 -0.09 8.12 6.27
CA TRP A 98 -0.71 8.59 5.04
C TRP A 98 -0.33 10.06 4.82
N MET A 99 0.57 10.30 3.87
CA MET A 99 1.05 11.64 3.55
C MET A 99 0.46 12.11 2.22
N THR A 100 -0.21 13.23 2.24
CA THR A 100 -0.69 13.93 1.04
C THR A 100 0.39 14.92 0.59
N ALA A 101 1.03 14.68 -0.57
CA ALA A 101 2.02 15.60 -1.09
C ALA A 101 1.38 16.86 -1.70
N GLY A 102 0.19 16.73 -2.31
CA GLY A 102 -0.56 17.87 -2.84
C GLY A 102 0.27 18.79 -3.73
N GLY A 103 0.31 20.08 -3.42
CA GLY A 103 1.06 21.10 -4.14
C GLY A 103 2.59 20.96 -4.06
N GLY A 104 3.08 20.11 -3.18
CA GLY A 104 4.50 19.77 -3.01
C GLY A 104 4.91 19.62 -1.55
N ILE A 105 5.75 18.62 -1.28
CA ILE A 105 6.36 18.33 0.00
C ILE A 105 7.77 17.78 -0.22
N VAL A 106 8.67 18.07 0.68
CA VAL A 106 9.98 17.39 0.79
C VAL A 106 9.95 16.58 2.06
N HIS A 107 10.29 15.30 1.99
CA HIS A 107 10.33 14.43 3.17
C HIS A 107 11.54 13.49 3.15
N GLU A 108 11.79 12.89 4.29
CA GLU A 108 12.78 11.83 4.49
C GLU A 108 12.17 10.69 5.29
N GLU A 109 12.61 9.47 5.01
CA GLU A 109 12.15 8.26 5.69
C GLU A 109 13.35 7.39 6.06
N PHE A 110 13.47 7.08 7.35
CA PHE A 110 14.57 6.28 7.89
C PHE A 110 14.05 5.19 8.82
N HIS A 111 14.82 4.16 9.03
CA HIS A 111 14.62 3.31 10.20
C HIS A 111 14.67 4.19 11.45
N SER A 112 13.77 3.97 12.41
CA SER A 112 13.78 4.76 13.65
C SER A 112 15.11 4.55 14.41
N THR A 113 15.43 5.51 15.26
CA THR A 113 16.61 5.38 16.13
C THR A 113 16.51 4.17 17.08
N ALA A 114 15.31 3.88 17.57
CA ALA A 114 15.07 2.75 18.48
C ALA A 114 15.27 1.42 17.73
N TYR A 115 14.61 1.26 16.57
CA TYR A 115 14.76 0.08 15.74
C TYR A 115 16.20 -0.12 15.26
N SER A 116 16.89 0.94 14.84
CA SER A 116 18.29 0.87 14.41
C SER A 116 19.21 0.33 15.50
N ARG A 117 18.94 0.67 16.76
CA ARG A 117 19.71 0.18 17.91
C ARG A 117 19.41 -1.27 18.28
N GLN A 118 18.21 -1.74 17.98
CA GLN A 118 17.76 -3.10 18.32
C GLN A 118 18.03 -4.08 17.17
N GLY A 119 17.83 -3.62 15.90
CA GLY A 119 17.77 -4.49 14.73
C GLY A 119 16.54 -5.39 14.76
N GLY A 120 16.55 -6.44 13.96
CA GLY A 120 15.48 -7.45 13.92
C GLY A 120 14.68 -7.43 12.64
N LEU A 121 13.49 -8.02 12.70
CA LEU A 121 12.60 -8.18 11.55
C LEU A 121 12.08 -6.82 11.06
N PHE A 122 12.02 -6.67 9.73
CA PHE A 122 11.45 -5.52 9.06
C PHE A 122 10.53 -5.97 7.94
N GLU A 123 9.33 -5.42 7.89
CA GLU A 123 8.37 -5.68 6.84
C GLU A 123 7.44 -4.47 6.65
N MET A 124 7.33 -3.96 5.43
CA MET A 124 6.44 -2.84 5.14
C MET A 124 5.97 -2.83 3.68
N VAL A 125 4.90 -2.08 3.44
CA VAL A 125 4.44 -1.71 2.11
C VAL A 125 4.47 -0.19 1.97
N GLN A 126 4.98 0.28 0.82
CA GLN A 126 4.85 1.64 0.34
C GLN A 126 3.85 1.66 -0.81
N LEU A 127 2.74 2.35 -0.65
CA LEU A 127 1.71 2.52 -1.68
C LEU A 127 1.64 3.99 -2.10
N TRP A 128 1.59 4.26 -3.40
CA TRP A 128 1.32 5.60 -3.92
C TRP A 128 -0.09 5.66 -4.51
N VAL A 129 -0.81 6.71 -4.12
CA VAL A 129 -2.20 6.96 -4.53
C VAL A 129 -2.27 8.29 -5.27
N ASN A 130 -2.84 8.28 -6.47
CA ASN A 130 -3.00 9.49 -7.26
C ASN A 130 -4.04 10.44 -6.65
N LEU A 131 -3.84 11.72 -6.84
CA LEU A 131 -4.86 12.74 -6.55
C LEU A 131 -5.60 13.12 -7.83
N PRO A 132 -6.93 13.34 -7.77
CA PRO A 132 -7.65 13.94 -8.89
C PRO A 132 -7.14 15.37 -9.15
N ALA A 133 -7.30 15.89 -10.37
CA ALA A 133 -6.77 17.18 -10.79
C ALA A 133 -7.12 18.33 -9.83
N GLN A 134 -8.35 18.35 -9.36
CA GLN A 134 -8.84 19.35 -8.40
C GLN A 134 -8.13 19.31 -7.04
N ALA A 135 -7.54 18.17 -6.66
CA ALA A 135 -6.83 17.98 -5.39
C ALA A 135 -5.30 18.00 -5.53
N LYS A 136 -4.74 18.06 -6.76
CA LYS A 136 -3.29 18.04 -6.97
C LYS A 136 -2.54 19.21 -6.35
N MET A 137 -3.21 20.31 -6.12
CA MET A 137 -2.63 21.52 -5.51
C MET A 137 -3.12 21.75 -4.08
N THR A 138 -3.78 20.77 -3.46
CA THR A 138 -4.17 20.84 -2.05
C THR A 138 -2.94 21.04 -1.16
N PRO A 139 -3.05 21.70 0.01
CA PRO A 139 -1.96 21.75 0.97
C PRO A 139 -1.43 20.37 1.31
N ALA A 140 -0.12 20.28 1.47
CA ALA A 140 0.50 19.05 1.96
C ALA A 140 -0.03 18.70 3.37
N GLY A 141 -0.16 17.41 3.65
CA GLY A 141 -0.72 16.95 4.92
C GLY A 141 -0.20 15.58 5.34
N TYR A 142 -0.29 15.32 6.64
CA TYR A 142 0.20 14.09 7.26
C TYR A 142 -0.88 13.49 8.16
N GLN A 143 -1.08 12.19 8.09
CA GLN A 143 -1.94 11.41 8.96
C GLN A 143 -1.12 10.25 9.55
N GLY A 144 -0.75 10.33 10.82
CA GLY A 144 -0.29 9.19 11.60
C GLY A 144 -1.49 8.42 12.12
N ILE A 145 -1.61 7.17 11.73
CA ILE A 145 -2.74 6.30 12.07
C ILE A 145 -2.21 5.14 12.90
N ALA A 146 -2.39 5.25 14.21
CA ALA A 146 -1.97 4.20 15.14
C ALA A 146 -2.80 2.91 14.95
N ALA A 147 -2.17 1.78 15.18
CA ALA A 147 -2.76 0.45 14.97
C ALA A 147 -4.10 0.26 15.70
N GLU A 148 -4.25 0.85 16.90
CA GLU A 148 -5.46 0.77 17.73
C GLU A 148 -6.65 1.50 17.12
N ARG A 149 -6.40 2.46 16.23
CA ARG A 149 -7.45 3.21 15.52
C ARG A 149 -7.96 2.49 14.30
N ILE A 150 -7.27 1.45 13.82
CA ILE A 150 -7.63 0.70 12.62
C ILE A 150 -8.57 -0.43 13.03
N PRO A 151 -9.85 -0.39 12.61
CA PRO A 151 -10.80 -1.44 12.94
C PRO A 151 -10.33 -2.81 12.42
N ASN A 152 -10.43 -3.83 13.28
CA ASN A 152 -10.20 -5.23 12.96
C ASN A 152 -11.54 -5.94 12.90
N VAL A 153 -12.09 -6.15 11.71
CA VAL A 153 -13.40 -6.78 11.50
C VAL A 153 -13.21 -8.24 11.16
N ARG A 154 -13.90 -9.12 11.92
CA ARG A 154 -13.84 -10.56 11.66
C ARG A 154 -14.56 -10.93 10.37
N LEU A 155 -13.98 -11.84 9.61
CA LEU A 155 -14.62 -12.45 8.45
C LEU A 155 -15.66 -13.48 8.91
N THR A 156 -16.78 -13.52 8.21
CA THR A 156 -17.87 -14.46 8.53
C THR A 156 -17.43 -15.91 8.27
N GLY A 157 -17.71 -16.79 9.20
CA GLY A 157 -17.54 -18.24 9.05
C GLY A 157 -16.11 -18.74 9.23
N GLY A 158 -15.17 -17.91 9.73
CA GLY A 158 -13.81 -18.35 9.83
C GLY A 158 -12.92 -17.63 10.84
N THR A 159 -11.64 -17.86 10.72
CA THR A 159 -10.56 -17.35 11.57
C THR A 159 -9.95 -16.06 11.04
N GLY A 160 -10.48 -15.53 9.95
CA GLY A 160 -9.90 -14.36 9.26
C GLY A 160 -10.38 -13.02 9.81
N LYS A 161 -9.63 -11.98 9.50
CA LYS A 161 -9.94 -10.58 9.81
C LYS A 161 -9.53 -9.64 8.70
N VAL A 162 -10.24 -8.53 8.61
CA VAL A 162 -9.93 -7.38 7.76
C VAL A 162 -9.55 -6.22 8.65
N ARG A 163 -8.36 -5.67 8.47
CA ARG A 163 -7.95 -4.39 9.04
C ARG A 163 -8.29 -3.30 8.04
N LEU A 164 -9.17 -2.38 8.46
CA LEU A 164 -9.69 -1.32 7.59
C LEU A 164 -8.83 -0.07 7.71
N ILE A 165 -7.85 0.10 6.84
CA ILE A 165 -7.01 1.29 6.79
C ILE A 165 -7.80 2.46 6.19
N ALA A 166 -8.46 2.23 5.05
CA ALA A 166 -9.35 3.18 4.38
C ALA A 166 -10.59 2.46 3.84
N GLY A 167 -11.68 3.20 3.69
CA GLY A 167 -12.94 2.72 3.14
C GLY A 167 -13.81 2.02 4.16
N GLU A 168 -14.72 1.17 3.70
CA GLU A 168 -15.77 0.58 4.53
C GLU A 168 -15.90 -0.92 4.33
N PHE A 169 -16.17 -1.65 5.41
CA PHE A 169 -16.48 -3.08 5.40
C PHE A 169 -17.40 -3.45 6.57
N ALA A 170 -18.50 -4.16 6.28
CA ALA A 170 -19.44 -4.68 7.28
C ALA A 170 -19.93 -3.62 8.29
N GLY A 171 -20.15 -2.38 7.85
CA GLY A 171 -20.62 -1.27 8.67
C GLY A 171 -19.54 -0.55 9.49
N PHE A 172 -18.29 -0.93 9.33
CA PHE A 172 -17.13 -0.23 9.92
C PHE A 172 -16.42 0.61 8.86
N SER A 173 -15.82 1.74 9.29
CA SER A 173 -15.05 2.63 8.42
C SER A 173 -13.60 2.73 8.87
N GLY A 174 -12.67 2.71 7.92
CA GLY A 174 -11.25 2.95 8.16
C GLY A 174 -10.96 4.41 8.52
N PRO A 175 -9.92 4.68 9.32
CA PRO A 175 -9.62 6.02 9.83
C PRO A 175 -8.95 6.95 8.82
N ALA A 176 -8.40 6.45 7.72
CA ALA A 176 -7.72 7.29 6.73
C ALA A 176 -8.72 8.18 5.97
N ARG A 177 -8.41 9.46 5.90
CA ARG A 177 -9.13 10.41 5.03
C ARG A 177 -8.50 10.36 3.65
N THR A 178 -9.33 10.18 2.62
CA THR A 178 -8.89 10.03 1.23
C THR A 178 -9.54 11.09 0.33
N HIS A 179 -8.87 11.48 -0.74
CA HIS A 179 -9.40 12.43 -1.75
C HIS A 179 -10.26 11.74 -2.80
N THR A 180 -10.12 10.43 -2.94
CA THR A 180 -10.90 9.60 -3.86
C THR A 180 -11.51 8.45 -3.04
N PRO A 181 -12.77 8.07 -3.28
CA PRO A 181 -13.36 6.89 -2.61
C PRO A 181 -12.53 5.64 -2.88
N MET A 182 -12.11 4.95 -1.82
CA MET A 182 -11.29 3.74 -1.94
C MET A 182 -11.36 2.85 -0.72
N ASN A 183 -11.01 1.59 -0.91
CA ASN A 183 -10.76 0.62 0.12
C ASN A 183 -9.28 0.23 0.13
N VAL A 184 -8.63 0.35 1.27
CA VAL A 184 -7.29 -0.17 1.53
C VAL A 184 -7.42 -1.08 2.74
N TRP A 185 -7.43 -2.39 2.49
CA TRP A 185 -7.66 -3.42 3.50
C TRP A 185 -6.46 -4.35 3.60
N ASP A 186 -5.96 -4.58 4.82
CA ASP A 186 -5.04 -5.68 5.16
C ASP A 186 -5.88 -6.88 5.63
N VAL A 187 -5.94 -7.92 4.82
CA VAL A 187 -6.75 -9.11 5.08
C VAL A 187 -5.85 -10.26 5.50
N ARG A 188 -6.24 -10.94 6.57
CA ARG A 188 -5.51 -12.08 7.13
C ARG A 188 -6.45 -13.23 7.43
N VAL A 189 -6.01 -14.43 7.12
CA VAL A 189 -6.65 -15.68 7.53
C VAL A 189 -5.58 -16.60 8.14
N ASP A 190 -5.95 -17.30 9.20
CA ASP A 190 -5.01 -18.13 9.96
C ASP A 190 -4.99 -19.59 9.49
N SER A 191 -5.97 -19.98 8.66
CA SER A 191 -6.12 -21.33 8.13
C SER A 191 -6.84 -21.31 6.80
N GLU A 192 -7.11 -22.48 6.22
CA GLU A 192 -7.93 -22.63 5.03
C GLU A 192 -9.29 -21.93 5.19
N GLN A 193 -9.60 -21.06 4.26
CA GLN A 193 -10.85 -20.28 4.27
C GLN A 193 -11.22 -19.79 2.88
N SER A 194 -12.52 -19.83 2.57
CA SER A 194 -13.10 -19.13 1.44
C SER A 194 -13.86 -17.90 1.92
N VAL A 195 -13.63 -16.77 1.29
CA VAL A 195 -14.29 -15.50 1.61
C VAL A 195 -14.72 -14.77 0.35
N ARG A 196 -15.90 -14.16 0.40
CA ARG A 196 -16.37 -13.21 -0.59
C ARG A 196 -16.21 -11.80 -0.03
N LEU A 197 -15.50 -10.96 -0.76
CA LEU A 197 -15.26 -9.56 -0.43
C LEU A 197 -15.95 -8.69 -1.48
N ASP A 198 -17.07 -8.07 -1.12
CA ASP A 198 -17.82 -7.22 -2.03
C ASP A 198 -17.09 -5.89 -2.25
N GLN A 199 -17.04 -5.46 -3.52
CA GLN A 199 -16.42 -4.21 -3.96
C GLN A 199 -17.37 -3.51 -4.94
N PRO A 200 -17.44 -2.18 -4.93
CA PRO A 200 -18.31 -1.45 -5.86
C PRO A 200 -18.03 -1.79 -7.32
N ALA A 201 -19.08 -1.93 -8.12
CA ALA A 201 -18.97 -1.92 -9.57
C ALA A 201 -18.43 -0.56 -10.04
N GLY A 202 -17.58 -0.57 -11.06
CA GLY A 202 -16.90 0.62 -11.56
C GLY A 202 -15.52 0.85 -10.92
N TRP A 203 -15.26 0.29 -9.74
CA TRP A 203 -13.98 0.47 -9.06
C TRP A 203 -12.91 -0.50 -9.55
N THR A 204 -11.69 0.00 -9.73
CA THR A 204 -10.48 -0.81 -9.81
C THR A 204 -10.38 -1.71 -8.57
N THR A 205 -9.93 -2.95 -8.75
CA THR A 205 -9.69 -3.85 -7.62
C THR A 205 -8.43 -4.66 -7.86
N LEU A 206 -7.50 -4.58 -6.91
CA LEU A 206 -6.23 -5.29 -6.91
C LEU A 206 -6.15 -6.19 -5.67
N ILE A 207 -5.63 -7.40 -5.84
CA ILE A 207 -5.30 -8.33 -4.76
C ILE A 207 -3.79 -8.51 -4.76
N VAL A 208 -3.11 -8.07 -3.71
CA VAL A 208 -1.64 -8.18 -3.57
C VAL A 208 -1.32 -9.16 -2.47
N VAL A 209 -0.74 -10.31 -2.80
CA VAL A 209 -0.41 -11.35 -1.84
C VAL A 209 0.90 -11.01 -1.12
N LEU A 210 0.86 -10.87 0.18
CA LEU A 210 2.04 -10.63 1.01
C LEU A 210 2.63 -11.95 1.54
N SER A 211 1.76 -12.88 1.97
CA SER A 211 2.19 -14.22 2.38
C SER A 211 1.10 -15.25 2.10
N GLY A 212 1.50 -16.52 1.98
CA GLY A 212 0.58 -17.62 1.71
C GLY A 212 0.28 -17.83 0.23
N THR A 213 -0.89 -18.38 -0.05
CA THR A 213 -1.35 -18.71 -1.41
C THR A 213 -2.86 -18.51 -1.48
N LEU A 214 -3.30 -17.80 -2.50
CA LEU A 214 -4.70 -17.46 -2.72
C LEU A 214 -5.17 -17.96 -4.08
N THR A 215 -6.39 -18.50 -4.15
CA THR A 215 -7.10 -18.69 -5.42
C THR A 215 -8.15 -17.61 -5.56
N VAL A 216 -8.11 -16.89 -6.68
CA VAL A 216 -9.01 -15.76 -6.98
C VAL A 216 -10.09 -16.23 -7.97
N ASN A 217 -11.36 -16.11 -7.57
CA ASN A 217 -12.54 -16.44 -8.39
C ASN A 217 -12.50 -17.84 -9.02
N ASP A 218 -11.96 -18.83 -8.34
CA ASP A 218 -11.78 -20.20 -8.83
C ASP A 218 -10.99 -20.31 -10.15
N SER A 219 -10.28 -19.26 -10.53
CA SER A 219 -9.66 -19.15 -11.87
C SER A 219 -8.14 -19.14 -11.85
N ALA A 220 -7.52 -18.57 -10.82
CA ALA A 220 -6.07 -18.45 -10.77
C ALA A 220 -5.54 -18.45 -9.35
N THR A 221 -4.39 -19.06 -9.16
CA THR A 221 -3.67 -19.13 -7.90
C THR A 221 -2.53 -18.13 -7.89
N LEU A 222 -2.44 -17.35 -6.82
CA LEU A 222 -1.39 -16.37 -6.57
C LEU A 222 -0.57 -16.77 -5.35
N SER A 223 0.72 -16.54 -5.44
CA SER A 223 1.70 -16.69 -4.34
C SER A 223 2.15 -15.34 -3.81
N ALA A 224 2.94 -15.35 -2.74
CA ALA A 224 3.53 -14.13 -2.18
C ALA A 224 4.27 -13.31 -3.24
N LYS A 225 4.12 -11.98 -3.19
CA LYS A 225 4.64 -10.98 -4.15
C LYS A 225 3.98 -11.01 -5.52
N GLU A 226 2.86 -11.71 -5.67
CA GLU A 226 2.03 -11.63 -6.88
C GLU A 226 0.81 -10.75 -6.65
N MET A 227 0.33 -10.16 -7.73
CA MET A 227 -0.84 -9.30 -7.75
C MET A 227 -1.81 -9.74 -8.84
N ALA A 228 -3.09 -9.81 -8.51
CA ALA A 228 -4.18 -9.89 -9.48
C ALA A 228 -4.78 -8.52 -9.72
N THR A 229 -5.00 -8.17 -10.99
CA THR A 229 -5.82 -7.03 -11.41
C THR A 229 -7.18 -7.56 -11.85
N LEU A 230 -8.25 -7.01 -11.28
CA LEU A 230 -9.62 -7.40 -11.58
C LEU A 230 -10.34 -6.32 -12.39
N SER A 231 -11.35 -6.74 -13.15
CA SER A 231 -12.18 -5.83 -13.95
C SER A 231 -12.94 -4.83 -13.09
N THR A 232 -13.22 -3.66 -13.64
CA THR A 232 -14.13 -2.69 -13.01
C THR A 232 -15.59 -3.14 -13.07
N ARG A 233 -15.92 -4.08 -13.97
CA ARG A 233 -17.27 -4.66 -14.08
C ARG A 233 -17.50 -5.71 -12.98
N GLY A 234 -18.74 -5.85 -12.54
CA GLY A 234 -19.12 -6.75 -11.47
C GLY A 234 -18.87 -6.16 -10.08
N ALA A 235 -19.33 -6.88 -9.07
CA ALA A 235 -19.23 -6.49 -7.66
C ALA A 235 -18.67 -7.66 -6.85
N GLY A 236 -17.54 -7.42 -6.17
CA GLY A 236 -16.92 -8.40 -5.30
C GLY A 236 -15.98 -9.39 -5.98
N VAL A 237 -15.21 -10.04 -5.13
CA VAL A 237 -14.22 -11.06 -5.46
C VAL A 237 -14.35 -12.22 -4.49
N ARG A 238 -14.20 -13.45 -4.96
CA ARG A 238 -14.06 -14.64 -4.14
C ARG A 238 -12.58 -14.97 -3.99
N ILE A 239 -12.16 -15.15 -2.77
CA ILE A 239 -10.78 -15.53 -2.42
C ILE A 239 -10.84 -16.83 -1.64
N GLU A 240 -10.06 -17.80 -2.06
CA GLU A 240 -9.80 -19.04 -1.31
C GLU A 240 -8.34 -19.05 -0.89
N ALA A 241 -8.10 -19.13 0.41
CA ALA A 241 -6.80 -19.36 0.99
C ALA A 241 -6.68 -20.83 1.37
N SER A 242 -5.67 -21.53 0.87
CA SER A 242 -5.43 -22.94 1.21
C SER A 242 -4.66 -23.14 2.51
N ARG A 243 -4.20 -22.06 3.12
CA ARG A 243 -3.42 -22.00 4.37
C ARG A 243 -3.45 -20.60 4.96
N ALA A 244 -2.80 -20.39 6.10
CA ALA A 244 -2.57 -19.05 6.64
C ALA A 244 -2.00 -18.12 5.56
N SER A 245 -2.68 -17.02 5.33
CA SER A 245 -2.35 -16.11 4.23
C SER A 245 -2.67 -14.66 4.61
N ARG A 246 -1.90 -13.73 4.03
CA ARG A 246 -2.11 -12.29 4.15
C ARG A 246 -2.01 -11.61 2.80
N TRP A 247 -2.93 -10.69 2.55
CA TRP A 247 -2.95 -9.90 1.32
C TRP A 247 -3.50 -8.50 1.55
N LEU A 248 -3.17 -7.59 0.68
CA LEU A 248 -3.87 -6.32 0.56
C LEU A 248 -4.97 -6.42 -0.50
N LEU A 249 -6.16 -5.94 -0.14
CA LEU A 249 -7.20 -5.61 -1.10
C LEU A 249 -7.18 -4.10 -1.28
N LEU A 250 -6.90 -3.66 -2.50
CA LEU A 250 -6.90 -2.27 -2.91
C LEU A 250 -8.03 -2.09 -3.91
N ALA A 251 -9.05 -1.32 -3.58
CA ALA A 251 -10.09 -0.97 -4.53
C ALA A 251 -10.34 0.53 -4.48
N GLY A 252 -10.62 1.15 -5.63
CA GLY A 252 -10.83 2.58 -5.66
C GLY A 252 -11.54 3.04 -6.93
N GLU A 253 -12.25 4.15 -6.83
CA GLU A 253 -12.85 4.81 -7.97
C GLU A 253 -11.74 5.28 -8.92
N PRO A 254 -11.74 4.85 -10.21
CA PRO A 254 -10.73 5.27 -11.15
C PRO A 254 -10.79 6.79 -11.37
N ILE A 255 -9.64 7.44 -11.33
CA ILE A 255 -9.50 8.84 -11.74
C ILE A 255 -9.50 8.85 -13.28
N ALA A 256 -10.63 9.19 -13.88
CA ALA A 256 -10.85 9.22 -15.34
C ALA A 256 -10.26 10.49 -15.98
N GLU A 257 -9.06 10.87 -15.59
CA GLU A 257 -8.34 12.03 -16.12
C GLU A 257 -7.11 11.53 -16.88
N GLN A 258 -6.73 12.24 -17.95
CA GLN A 258 -5.46 11.99 -18.60
C GLN A 258 -4.34 12.17 -17.57
N ILE A 259 -3.57 11.12 -17.34
CA ILE A 259 -2.35 11.22 -16.57
C ILE A 259 -1.38 12.02 -17.43
N GLY A 260 -1.43 13.36 -17.30
CA GLY A 260 -0.55 14.25 -18.02
C GLY A 260 0.90 13.91 -17.69
N ARG A 261 1.75 13.74 -18.71
CA ARG A 261 3.20 13.55 -18.56
C ARG A 261 3.93 14.75 -17.91
N ALA A 262 3.24 15.82 -17.64
CA ALA A 262 3.74 17.01 -16.94
C ALA A 262 3.82 16.82 -15.43
N SER A 263 4.03 15.62 -14.91
CA SER A 263 4.30 15.49 -13.51
C SER A 263 5.74 15.92 -13.24
N CYS A 264 5.91 16.83 -12.32
CA CYS A 264 7.20 17.14 -11.68
C CYS A 264 7.89 15.88 -11.12
N ARG A 265 7.26 14.76 -11.19
CA ARG A 265 7.63 13.44 -10.77
C ARG A 265 8.83 12.87 -11.51
N GLU A 266 8.94 13.06 -12.82
CA GLU A 266 10.09 12.57 -13.61
C GLU A 266 11.38 13.38 -13.38
N ARG A 267 11.26 14.65 -13.00
CA ARG A 267 12.42 15.50 -12.70
C ARG A 267 13.01 15.24 -11.31
N VAL A 268 12.26 14.64 -10.41
CA VAL A 268 12.70 14.35 -9.04
C VAL A 268 13.68 13.19 -9.00
N TYR A 269 13.56 12.23 -9.91
CA TYR A 269 14.40 11.04 -9.95
C TYR A 269 15.53 11.09 -11.00
N SER A 270 15.53 12.06 -11.90
CA SER A 270 16.57 12.19 -12.94
C SER A 270 17.72 13.13 -12.56
N GLY A 271 17.82 13.54 -11.33
CA GLY A 271 18.77 14.55 -10.86
C GLY A 271 19.54 14.18 -9.59
N VAL A 272 19.86 12.89 -9.37
CA VAL A 272 20.88 12.48 -8.37
C VAL A 272 21.77 11.41 -9.00
#